data_48c01652d7083e568162aa11e3643fc9
#
_entry.id   48c01652d7083e568162aa11e3643fc9
#
_cell.length_a   1.000
_cell.length_b   1.000
_cell.length_c   1.000
_cell.angle_alpha   90.00
_cell.angle_beta   90.00
_cell.angle_gamma   90.00
#
_symmetry.space_group_name_H-M   'P 1'
#
loop_
_entity.id
_entity.type
_entity.pdbx_description
1 polymer ?
#
loop_
_entity_poly.entity_id
_entity_poly.type
_entity_poly.pdbx_seq_one_letter_code
_entity_poly.pdbx_strand_id
1 'polypeptide(L)'
;SRNIRAELHRASAKAIGLVIPGAQRQAHRLRAARPFRTASTTILTAVVKGENVTKEGINAAMKAAASESFGYNEDEIVSSDIIGIRYGSLFDSTQTMVSELGNGLYQVQVVSWYDNENSYTSQMVRTIKYFAELG
;
A
#
# COMPACT_ATOMS: atom_id res chain seq x y z
N SER A 1 -7.80 22.07 -19.56
CA SER A 1 -6.78 21.74 -18.57
C SER A 1 -7.42 21.65 -17.18
N ARG A 2 -7.64 20.44 -16.68
CA ARG A 2 -8.10 20.25 -15.29
C ARG A 2 -6.89 20.23 -14.38
N ASN A 3 -6.81 21.20 -13.48
CA ASN A 3 -5.78 21.29 -12.45
C ASN A 3 -5.84 20.05 -11.55
N ILE A 4 -4.77 19.28 -11.55
CA ILE A 4 -4.57 18.17 -10.62
C ILE A 4 -4.09 18.78 -9.31
N ARG A 5 -4.96 18.85 -8.31
CA ARG A 5 -4.57 19.21 -6.93
C ARG A 5 -4.13 17.93 -6.22
N ALA A 6 -2.86 17.86 -5.86
CA ALA A 6 -2.39 16.85 -4.92
C ALA A 6 -2.87 17.23 -3.52
N GLU A 7 -3.89 16.57 -3.01
CA GLU A 7 -4.31 16.70 -1.62
C GLU A 7 -3.47 15.79 -0.73
N LEU A 8 -2.67 16.40 0.13
CA LEU A 8 -1.95 15.71 1.19
C LEU A 8 -2.93 15.31 2.30
N HIS A 9 -3.39 14.08 2.30
CA HIS A 9 -4.19 13.55 3.40
C HIS A 9 -3.31 13.22 4.61
N ARG A 10 -3.12 14.19 5.51
CA ARG A 10 -2.37 14.03 6.77
C ARG A 10 -3.02 13.07 7.76
N ALA A 11 -4.33 12.81 7.65
CA ALA A 11 -5.08 11.96 8.57
C ALA A 11 -4.60 10.52 8.62
N SER A 12 -4.37 9.89 7.47
CA SER A 12 -3.90 8.51 7.39
C SER A 12 -2.47 8.33 7.92
N ALA A 13 -1.61 9.35 7.80
CA ALA A 13 -0.25 9.30 8.34
C ALA A 13 -0.23 9.38 9.88
N LYS A 14 -1.17 10.11 10.47
CA LYS A 14 -1.36 10.16 11.93
C LYS A 14 -1.94 8.86 12.48
N ALA A 15 -2.90 8.25 11.77
CA ALA A 15 -3.55 7.01 12.20
C ALA A 15 -2.58 5.83 12.31
N ILE A 16 -1.57 5.72 11.44
CA ILE A 16 -0.57 4.64 11.52
C ILE A 16 0.23 4.71 12.83
N GLY A 17 0.60 5.90 13.28
CA GLY A 17 1.32 6.06 14.54
C GLY A 17 0.50 5.68 15.78
N LEU A 18 -0.84 5.67 15.69
CA LEU A 18 -1.73 5.22 16.75
C LEU A 18 -1.84 3.69 16.81
N VAL A 19 -1.73 3.02 15.66
CA VAL A 19 -1.90 1.56 15.56
C VAL A 19 -0.57 0.81 15.70
N ILE A 20 0.54 1.41 15.24
CA ILE A 20 1.88 0.82 15.30
C ILE A 20 2.82 1.80 16.01
N PRO A 21 2.97 1.67 17.35
CA PRO A 21 3.91 2.50 18.11
C PRO A 21 5.35 2.25 17.61
N GLY A 22 5.99 3.25 17.10
CA GLY A 22 7.34 3.16 16.49
C GLY A 22 7.40 3.49 15.01
N ALA A 23 6.31 3.39 14.28
CA ALA A 23 6.24 3.80 12.87
C ALA A 23 6.21 5.32 12.66
N GLN A 24 6.02 6.10 13.73
CA GLN A 24 5.85 7.57 13.67
C GLN A 24 7.07 8.34 13.14
N ARG A 25 8.27 7.77 13.20
CA ARG A 25 9.51 8.50 12.88
C ARG A 25 10.07 8.22 11.49
N GLN A 26 9.55 7.24 10.75
CA GLN A 26 10.21 6.76 9.53
C GLN A 26 9.36 6.80 8.26
N ALA A 27 8.07 7.10 8.34
CA ALA A 27 7.21 7.14 7.16
C ALA A 27 6.99 8.57 6.67
N HIS A 28 7.74 9.00 5.67
CA HIS A 28 7.38 10.14 4.85
C HIS A 28 6.45 9.66 3.73
N ARG A 29 5.20 10.11 3.75
CA ARG A 29 4.20 9.75 2.75
C ARG A 29 4.10 10.83 1.70
N LEU A 30 4.42 10.48 0.47
CA LEU A 30 3.89 11.16 -0.70
C LEU A 30 2.69 10.33 -1.18
N ARG A 31 1.51 10.90 -1.10
CA ARG A 31 0.29 10.32 -1.61
C ARG A 31 -0.11 11.07 -2.86
N ALA A 32 0.07 10.45 -4.02
CA ALA A 32 -0.60 10.89 -5.24
C ALA A 32 -1.87 10.04 -5.40
N ALA A 33 -3.01 10.56 -4.94
CA ALA A 33 -4.29 9.98 -5.26
C ALA A 33 -4.78 10.60 -6.56
N ARG A 34 -4.86 9.83 -7.64
CA ARG A 34 -5.65 10.19 -8.82
C ARG A 34 -7.05 9.65 -8.60
N PRO A 35 -8.11 10.48 -8.59
CA PRO A 35 -9.47 10.00 -8.57
C PRO A 35 -9.81 9.40 -9.94
N PHE A 36 -9.71 8.10 -10.04
CA PHE A 36 -10.43 7.32 -11.03
C PHE A 36 -11.83 7.01 -10.45
N ARG A 37 -12.81 6.70 -11.29
CA ARG A 37 -14.21 6.59 -10.87
C ARG A 37 -14.45 5.60 -9.73
N THR A 38 -13.56 4.61 -9.54
CA THR A 38 -13.67 3.58 -8.48
C THR A 38 -12.32 3.14 -7.93
N ALA A 39 -11.23 3.19 -8.69
CA ALA A 39 -9.91 2.71 -8.29
C ALA A 39 -9.04 3.83 -7.70
N SER A 40 -8.22 3.49 -6.73
CA SER A 40 -7.22 4.39 -6.14
C SER A 40 -5.88 3.71 -5.99
N THR A 41 -4.83 4.51 -5.97
CA THR A 41 -3.45 4.05 -5.76
C THR A 41 -2.87 4.71 -4.52
N THR A 42 -2.23 3.92 -3.68
CA THR A 42 -1.42 4.42 -2.57
C THR A 42 0.05 4.20 -2.87
N ILE A 43 0.83 5.25 -2.79
CA ILE A 43 2.29 5.21 -2.86
C ILE A 43 2.82 5.41 -1.45
N LEU A 44 3.56 4.44 -0.94
CA LEU A 44 4.26 4.53 0.33
C LEU A 44 5.75 4.70 0.07
N THR A 45 6.32 5.79 0.56
CA THR A 45 7.75 5.98 0.62
C THR A 45 8.19 5.88 2.07
N ALA A 46 9.14 5.01 2.35
CA ALA A 46 9.67 4.77 3.69
C ALA A 46 11.20 4.74 3.67
N VAL A 47 11.81 5.14 4.78
CA VAL A 47 13.24 4.90 5.01
C VAL A 47 13.36 3.70 5.95
N VAL A 48 14.07 2.69 5.50
CA VAL A 48 14.32 1.47 6.26
C VAL A 48 15.80 1.32 6.55
N LYS A 49 16.12 0.72 7.68
CA LYS A 49 17.49 0.36 8.05
C LYS A 49 17.68 -1.14 7.80
N GLY A 50 18.74 -1.50 7.11
CA GLY A 50 19.05 -2.90 6.83
C GLY A 50 20.36 -3.06 6.08
N GLU A 51 20.70 -4.30 5.81
CA GLU A 51 21.81 -4.68 4.94
C GLU A 51 21.23 -5.30 3.68
N ASN A 52 21.73 -4.89 2.50
CA ASN A 52 21.31 -5.40 1.20
C ASN A 52 19.78 -5.36 0.95
N VAL A 53 19.15 -4.22 1.24
CA VAL A 53 17.74 -4.03 0.88
C VAL A 53 17.62 -3.87 -0.64
N THR A 54 16.97 -4.84 -1.27
CA THR A 54 16.80 -4.88 -2.73
C THR A 54 15.32 -4.89 -3.12
N LYS A 55 15.02 -4.51 -4.35
CA LYS A 55 13.67 -4.60 -4.92
C LYS A 55 13.13 -6.03 -4.84
N GLU A 56 13.96 -7.00 -5.22
CA GLU A 56 13.64 -8.42 -5.21
C GLU A 56 13.34 -8.92 -3.78
N GLY A 57 14.13 -8.51 -2.80
CA GLY A 57 13.92 -8.86 -1.39
C GLY A 57 12.60 -8.33 -0.85
N ILE A 58 12.26 -7.08 -1.18
CA ILE A 58 10.97 -6.48 -0.81
C ILE A 58 9.81 -7.19 -1.50
N ASN A 59 9.91 -7.42 -2.80
CA ASN A 59 8.87 -8.11 -3.56
C ASN A 59 8.65 -9.53 -3.04
N ALA A 60 9.72 -10.27 -2.70
CA ALA A 60 9.62 -11.60 -2.10
C ALA A 60 8.92 -11.57 -0.73
N ALA A 61 9.25 -10.60 0.12
CA ALA A 61 8.60 -10.44 1.41
C ALA A 61 7.10 -10.12 1.27
N MET A 62 6.74 -9.23 0.33
CA MET A 62 5.35 -8.89 0.05
C MET A 62 4.58 -10.07 -0.56
N LYS A 63 5.22 -10.86 -1.43
CA LYS A 63 4.64 -12.08 -2.00
C LYS A 63 4.36 -13.12 -0.92
N ALA A 64 5.28 -13.31 0.02
CA ALA A 64 5.10 -14.20 1.16
C ALA A 64 3.98 -13.76 2.11
N ALA A 65 3.69 -12.47 2.20
CA ALA A 65 2.61 -11.90 3.00
C ALA A 65 1.25 -11.89 2.28
N ALA A 66 1.16 -12.37 1.04
CA ALA A 66 -0.08 -12.38 0.28
C ALA A 66 -1.18 -13.21 0.97
N SER A 67 -2.41 -12.71 0.93
CA SER A 67 -3.57 -13.29 1.61
C SER A 67 -4.85 -12.89 0.89
N GLU A 68 -6.02 -13.32 1.39
CA GLU A 68 -7.31 -12.84 0.89
C GLU A 68 -7.49 -11.32 0.98
N SER A 69 -6.82 -10.67 1.93
CA SER A 69 -6.92 -9.23 2.16
C SER A 69 -5.80 -8.44 1.48
N PHE A 70 -4.66 -9.07 1.27
CA PHE A 70 -3.47 -8.47 0.66
C PHE A 70 -3.07 -9.25 -0.59
N GLY A 71 -3.40 -8.69 -1.76
CA GLY A 71 -3.04 -9.27 -3.05
C GLY A 71 -1.63 -8.89 -3.49
N TYR A 72 -1.03 -9.72 -4.32
CA TYR A 72 0.27 -9.48 -4.94
C TYR A 72 0.14 -9.59 -6.47
N ASN A 73 0.70 -8.62 -7.18
CA ASN A 73 0.64 -8.54 -8.64
C ASN A 73 2.03 -8.40 -9.24
N GLU A 74 2.28 -9.14 -10.32
CA GLU A 74 3.53 -9.12 -11.10
C GLU A 74 3.32 -8.57 -12.53
N ASP A 75 2.07 -8.37 -12.94
CA ASP A 75 1.72 -7.91 -14.27
C ASP A 75 1.65 -6.37 -14.33
N GLU A 76 1.82 -5.82 -15.53
CA GLU A 76 1.55 -4.41 -15.78
C GLU A 76 0.04 -4.17 -15.80
N ILE A 77 -0.49 -3.58 -14.74
CA ILE A 77 -1.91 -3.30 -14.57
C ILE A 77 -2.21 -1.81 -14.67
N VAL A 78 -3.43 -1.50 -15.06
CA VAL A 78 -3.97 -0.15 -15.13
C VAL A 78 -5.23 -0.02 -14.26
N SER A 79 -5.70 1.19 -14.05
CA SER A 79 -6.83 1.48 -13.17
C SER A 79 -8.13 0.73 -13.49
N SER A 80 -8.35 0.36 -14.76
CA SER A 80 -9.53 -0.44 -15.15
C SER A 80 -9.48 -1.88 -14.62
N ASP A 81 -8.29 -2.43 -14.42
CA ASP A 81 -8.10 -3.80 -13.93
C ASP A 81 -8.37 -3.93 -12.44
N ILE A 82 -8.38 -2.78 -11.75
CA ILE A 82 -8.62 -2.69 -10.31
C ILE A 82 -10.12 -2.70 -9.97
N ILE A 83 -10.98 -2.40 -10.95
CA ILE A 83 -12.43 -2.34 -10.73
C ILE A 83 -12.95 -3.72 -10.34
N GLY A 84 -13.59 -3.80 -9.16
CA GLY A 84 -14.17 -5.03 -8.66
C GLY A 84 -13.21 -5.96 -7.92
N ILE A 85 -11.95 -5.59 -7.70
CA ILE A 85 -11.05 -6.39 -6.87
C ILE A 85 -11.55 -6.48 -5.43
N ARG A 86 -11.29 -7.63 -4.79
CA ARG A 86 -11.73 -7.91 -3.42
C ARG A 86 -10.62 -7.78 -2.39
N TYR A 87 -9.39 -7.60 -2.81
CA TYR A 87 -8.27 -7.33 -1.90
C TYR A 87 -8.46 -5.97 -1.24
N GLY A 88 -8.18 -5.88 0.05
CA GLY A 88 -8.10 -4.59 0.75
C GLY A 88 -6.96 -3.73 0.22
N SER A 89 -5.90 -4.37 -0.28
CA SER A 89 -4.76 -3.76 -0.95
C SER A 89 -4.16 -4.76 -1.94
N LEU A 90 -3.91 -4.34 -3.18
CA LEU A 90 -3.20 -5.12 -4.20
C LEU A 90 -1.82 -4.49 -4.40
N PHE A 91 -0.78 -5.17 -3.94
CA PHE A 91 0.60 -4.73 -4.09
C PHE A 91 1.06 -4.87 -5.55
N ASP A 92 1.67 -3.83 -6.08
CA ASP A 92 2.20 -3.79 -7.44
C ASP A 92 3.73 -3.92 -7.41
N SER A 93 4.24 -5.12 -7.67
CA SER A 93 5.68 -5.41 -7.62
C SER A 93 6.45 -4.73 -8.76
N THR A 94 5.78 -4.35 -9.83
CA THR A 94 6.41 -3.68 -10.98
C THR A 94 6.91 -2.28 -10.61
N GLN A 95 6.24 -1.62 -9.65
CA GLN A 95 6.48 -0.24 -9.22
C GLN A 95 7.35 -0.11 -7.97
N THR A 96 7.90 -1.21 -7.46
CA THR A 96 8.81 -1.17 -6.30
C THR A 96 10.13 -0.49 -6.67
N MET A 97 10.53 0.50 -5.90
CA MET A 97 11.79 1.21 -6.05
C MET A 97 12.58 1.18 -4.74
N VAL A 98 13.90 1.01 -4.84
CA VAL A 98 14.83 1.03 -3.70
C VAL A 98 16.01 1.91 -4.06
N SER A 99 16.37 2.83 -3.18
CA SER A 99 17.52 3.72 -3.32
C SER A 99 18.34 3.70 -2.03
N GLU A 100 19.62 3.45 -2.13
CA GLU A 100 20.54 3.51 -0.99
C GLU A 100 20.81 4.96 -0.60
N LEU A 101 20.70 5.27 0.69
CA LEU A 101 20.97 6.60 1.26
C LEU A 101 22.31 6.66 1.98
N GLY A 102 23.02 5.53 2.11
CA GLY A 102 24.22 5.39 2.91
C GLY A 102 23.94 5.04 4.39
N ASN A 103 24.98 4.66 5.10
CA ASN A 103 24.93 4.28 6.53
C ASN A 103 23.92 3.15 6.86
N GLY A 104 23.70 2.23 5.91
CA GLY A 104 22.71 1.15 6.06
C GLY A 104 21.26 1.62 6.01
N LEU A 105 21.00 2.81 5.44
CA LEU A 105 19.67 3.36 5.22
C LEU A 105 19.29 3.26 3.75
N TYR A 106 18.05 2.85 3.51
CA TYR A 106 17.48 2.71 2.18
C TYR A 106 16.12 3.42 2.11
N GLN A 107 15.93 4.19 1.06
CA GLN A 107 14.59 4.70 0.73
C GLN A 107 13.89 3.65 -0.13
N VAL A 108 12.74 3.22 0.33
CA VAL A 108 11.87 2.25 -0.34
C VAL A 108 10.59 2.92 -0.76
N GLN A 109 10.20 2.74 -2.01
CA GLN A 109 8.89 3.15 -2.50
C GLN A 109 8.13 1.91 -2.97
N VAL A 110 6.91 1.75 -2.48
CA VAL A 110 6.00 0.68 -2.88
C VAL A 110 4.66 1.25 -3.28
N VAL A 111 3.99 0.57 -4.18
CA VAL A 111 2.70 0.98 -4.75
C VAL A 111 1.67 -0.09 -4.48
N SER A 112 0.49 0.32 -4.07
CA SER A 112 -0.66 -0.57 -3.89
C SER A 112 -1.91 0.05 -4.48
N TRP A 113 -2.74 -0.81 -5.08
CA TRP A 113 -4.02 -0.47 -5.67
C TRP A 113 -5.17 -0.93 -4.79
N TYR A 114 -6.30 -0.26 -4.85
CA TYR A 114 -7.55 -0.70 -4.24
C TYR A 114 -8.76 -0.10 -4.95
N ASP A 115 -9.84 -0.85 -4.97
CA ASP A 115 -11.16 -0.35 -5.35
C ASP A 115 -11.80 0.30 -4.12
N ASN A 116 -12.24 1.56 -4.23
CA ASN A 116 -12.73 2.31 -3.08
C ASN A 116 -13.92 1.64 -2.40
N GLU A 117 -14.87 1.13 -3.19
CA GLU A 117 -16.10 0.53 -2.71
C GLU A 117 -15.93 -0.96 -2.45
N ASN A 118 -15.42 -1.72 -3.41
CA ASN A 118 -15.39 -3.17 -3.35
C ASN A 118 -14.32 -3.72 -2.41
N SER A 119 -13.13 -3.12 -2.41
CA SER A 119 -12.07 -3.48 -1.46
C SER A 119 -12.49 -3.24 -0.02
N TYR A 120 -13.10 -2.08 0.27
CA TYR A 120 -13.57 -1.75 1.62
C TYR A 120 -14.70 -2.68 2.06
N THR A 121 -15.72 -2.89 1.22
CA THR A 121 -16.85 -3.76 1.52
C THR A 121 -16.39 -5.20 1.74
N SER A 122 -15.51 -5.72 0.91
CA SER A 122 -14.94 -7.05 1.06
C SER A 122 -14.17 -7.21 2.37
N GLN A 123 -13.40 -6.20 2.75
CA GLN A 123 -12.65 -6.20 4.00
C GLN A 123 -13.57 -6.11 5.22
N MET A 124 -14.65 -5.33 5.14
CA MET A 124 -15.67 -5.26 6.17
C MET A 124 -16.33 -6.62 6.40
N VAL A 125 -16.70 -7.32 5.34
CA VAL A 125 -17.30 -8.67 5.42
C VAL A 125 -16.33 -9.67 6.09
N ARG A 126 -15.04 -9.65 5.72
CA ARG A 126 -14.01 -10.49 6.37
C ARG A 126 -13.87 -10.18 7.86
N THR A 127 -13.92 -8.91 8.23
CA THR A 127 -13.86 -8.48 9.63
C THR A 127 -15.08 -8.96 10.42
N ILE A 128 -16.27 -8.85 9.86
CA ILE A 128 -17.51 -9.36 10.49
C ILE A 128 -17.42 -10.88 10.68
N LYS A 129 -16.97 -11.61 9.64
CA LYS A 129 -16.76 -13.05 9.72
C LYS A 129 -15.76 -13.41 10.83
N TYR A 130 -14.65 -12.73 10.88
CA TYR A 130 -13.63 -12.94 11.92
C TYR A 130 -14.19 -12.75 13.33
N PHE A 131 -14.97 -11.69 13.58
CA PHE A 131 -15.61 -11.50 14.88
C PHE A 131 -16.64 -12.58 15.20
N ALA A 132 -17.38 -13.06 14.20
CA ALA A 132 -18.34 -14.14 14.40
C ALA A 132 -17.67 -15.49 14.75
N GLU A 133 -16.43 -15.69 14.33
CA GLU A 133 -15.63 -16.88 14.63
C GLU A 133 -14.91 -16.82 16.00
N LEU A 134 -14.82 -15.63 16.62
CA LEU A 134 -14.22 -15.44 17.95
C LEU A 134 -15.17 -15.71 19.10
N GLY A 135 -16.49 -15.71 18.86
CA GLY A 135 -17.54 -15.93 19.85
C GLY A 135 -18.13 -17.30 19.77
#